data_2f074cf582782ab9844a9de04d028b21
#
_entry.id   2f074cf582782ab9844a9de04d028b21
#
_cell.length_a   1.000
_cell.length_b   1.000
_cell.length_c   1.000
_cell.angle_alpha   90.00
_cell.angle_beta   90.00
_cell.angle_gamma   90.00
#
_symmetry.space_group_name_H-M   'P 1'
#
loop_
_entity.id
_entity.type
_entity.pdbx_description
1 polymer ?
#
loop_
_entity_poly.entity_id
_entity_poly.type
_entity_poly.pdbx_seq_one_letter_code
_entity_poly.pdbx_strand_id
1 'polypeptide(L)'
;GTFLQTRRFLNYHPRGRFEDASLMVLDGQELVAVCPAAAQMVGGRAMLRSHPGSTFGGLVIAPTLLRAPRLVALMEQLDAYWLGQGFTAAELKLTSDLFSTHPTDVLQYALYHAGYTDELEIAAYVPVEGRSHEELVAAYSFNKRYDLKKCVKAGLIDRPLHTHDELSVFYSLLCQNLRKFDATPVHTLRELVDFHDVRLCDEARFLGVFTPEGEMVAGACLFWFCQARVLHTQYLATAPLKGCVPSTYLYDSVVRAGLNLGARCVSFGTSTHDRGRVLNTGLIQNKEGYGALHSLNRIYTKVYREE
;
A
#
# COMPACT_ATOMS: atom_id res chain seq x y z
N GLY A 1 6.76 -2.80 -12.39
CA GLY A 1 6.91 -2.88 -10.93
C GLY A 1 6.88 -1.51 -10.28
N THR A 2 6.98 -1.48 -8.99
CA THR A 2 7.00 -0.27 -8.18
C THR A 2 8.27 -0.22 -7.32
N PHE A 3 8.51 0.87 -6.60
CA PHE A 3 9.64 0.95 -5.68
C PHE A 3 9.58 -0.11 -4.55
N LEU A 4 8.39 -0.61 -4.20
CA LEU A 4 8.22 -1.65 -3.17
C LEU A 4 8.89 -2.99 -3.52
N GLN A 5 9.13 -3.26 -4.81
CA GLN A 5 9.83 -4.47 -5.27
C GLN A 5 11.34 -4.26 -5.46
N THR A 6 11.86 -3.07 -5.18
CA THR A 6 13.30 -2.78 -5.30
C THR A 6 14.08 -3.17 -4.04
N ARG A 7 15.35 -3.54 -4.20
CA ARG A 7 16.25 -3.74 -3.06
C ARG A 7 16.43 -2.49 -2.23
N ARG A 8 16.32 -1.29 -2.81
CA ARG A 8 16.34 -0.02 -2.09
C ARG A 8 15.26 0.00 -1.01
N PHE A 9 14.03 -0.41 -1.33
CA PHE A 9 12.96 -0.52 -0.34
C PHE A 9 13.14 -1.74 0.56
N LEU A 10 13.24 -2.96 0.00
CA LEU A 10 13.20 -4.20 0.78
C LEU A 10 14.32 -4.32 1.81
N ASN A 11 15.47 -3.71 1.56
CA ASN A 11 16.61 -3.72 2.48
C ASN A 11 16.46 -2.76 3.68
N TYR A 12 15.29 -2.15 3.91
CA TYR A 12 15.03 -1.45 5.18
C TYR A 12 14.87 -2.40 6.36
N HIS A 13 14.44 -3.63 6.09
CA HIS A 13 14.32 -4.65 7.13
C HIS A 13 15.67 -4.96 7.78
N PRO A 14 15.69 -5.18 9.10
CA PRO A 14 16.90 -5.66 9.77
C PRO A 14 17.45 -6.93 9.11
N ARG A 15 18.78 -7.03 9.04
CA ARG A 15 19.45 -8.22 8.49
C ARG A 15 19.00 -9.48 9.23
N GLY A 16 18.67 -10.52 8.47
CA GLY A 16 18.23 -11.81 9.01
C GLY A 16 16.75 -11.88 9.40
N ARG A 17 15.95 -10.80 9.20
CA ARG A 17 14.51 -10.84 9.46
C ARG A 17 13.78 -11.75 8.46
N PHE A 18 14.23 -11.77 7.20
CA PHE A 18 13.69 -12.61 6.15
C PHE A 18 14.84 -13.35 5.46
N GLU A 19 14.62 -14.63 5.19
CA GLU A 19 15.50 -15.42 4.32
C GLU A 19 15.13 -15.11 2.87
N ASP A 20 16.06 -14.48 2.13
CA ASP A 20 15.81 -14.03 0.76
C ASP A 20 15.69 -15.23 -0.21
N ALA A 21 14.55 -15.34 -0.84
CA ALA A 21 14.24 -16.33 -1.88
C ALA A 21 13.80 -15.64 -3.19
N SER A 22 14.24 -14.40 -3.41
CA SER A 22 13.90 -13.64 -4.60
C SER A 22 14.47 -14.27 -5.85
N LEU A 23 13.73 -14.19 -6.96
CA LEU A 23 14.06 -14.79 -8.23
C LEU A 23 14.11 -13.75 -9.36
N MET A 24 15.08 -13.88 -10.25
CA MET A 24 15.13 -13.20 -11.54
C MET A 24 14.92 -14.24 -12.64
N VAL A 25 14.05 -13.92 -13.60
CA VAL A 25 13.79 -14.77 -14.76
C VAL A 25 14.39 -14.14 -16.00
N LEU A 26 15.21 -14.92 -16.69
CA LEU A 26 15.88 -14.49 -17.92
C LEU A 26 15.34 -15.28 -19.12
N ASP A 27 15.11 -14.59 -20.24
CA ASP A 27 14.91 -15.18 -21.56
C ASP A 27 16.19 -14.91 -22.37
N GLY A 28 17.06 -15.91 -22.48
CA GLY A 28 18.44 -15.70 -22.93
C GLY A 28 19.21 -14.78 -21.97
N GLN A 29 19.52 -13.56 -22.40
CA GLN A 29 20.19 -12.53 -21.57
C GLN A 29 19.24 -11.41 -21.13
N GLU A 30 18.00 -11.42 -21.56
CA GLU A 30 17.01 -10.39 -21.21
C GLU A 30 16.33 -10.74 -19.90
N LEU A 31 16.29 -9.78 -18.96
CA LEU A 31 15.51 -9.90 -17.72
C LEU A 31 14.02 -9.69 -18.02
N VAL A 32 13.22 -10.75 -17.95
CA VAL A 32 11.80 -10.73 -18.32
C VAL A 32 10.84 -10.77 -17.14
N ALA A 33 11.29 -11.23 -15.97
CA ALA A 33 10.50 -11.12 -14.75
C ALA A 33 11.37 -11.10 -13.48
N VAL A 34 10.83 -10.53 -12.40
CA VAL A 34 11.41 -10.64 -11.06
C VAL A 34 10.31 -11.00 -10.07
N CYS A 35 10.66 -11.81 -9.07
CA CYS A 35 9.81 -12.14 -7.95
C CYS A 35 10.56 -11.87 -6.65
N PRO A 36 10.41 -10.67 -6.04
CA PRO A 36 10.93 -10.46 -4.70
C PRO A 36 10.19 -11.36 -3.72
N ALA A 37 10.90 -12.22 -3.02
CA ALA A 37 10.30 -13.21 -2.15
C ALA A 37 11.20 -13.56 -0.96
N ALA A 38 10.60 -14.14 0.06
CA ALA A 38 11.28 -14.71 1.21
C ALA A 38 10.80 -16.13 1.47
N ALA A 39 11.70 -16.97 1.97
CA ALA A 39 11.38 -18.27 2.51
C ALA A 39 10.86 -18.14 3.95
N GLN A 40 9.77 -18.80 4.27
CA GLN A 40 9.20 -18.84 5.62
C GLN A 40 8.62 -20.21 5.96
N MET A 41 8.75 -20.61 7.21
CA MET A 41 7.98 -21.75 7.74
C MET A 41 6.63 -21.24 8.25
N VAL A 42 5.53 -21.73 7.66
CA VAL A 42 4.17 -21.35 8.02
C VAL A 42 3.35 -22.62 8.23
N GLY A 43 2.91 -22.86 9.47
CA GLY A 43 2.12 -24.07 9.78
C GLY A 43 2.85 -25.38 9.46
N GLY A 44 4.17 -25.44 9.65
CA GLY A 44 5.01 -26.61 9.35
C GLY A 44 5.42 -26.71 7.86
N ARG A 45 4.97 -25.82 6.98
CA ARG A 45 5.26 -25.84 5.54
C ARG A 45 6.33 -24.86 5.16
N ALA A 46 7.28 -25.27 4.32
CA ALA A 46 8.23 -24.38 3.66
C ALA A 46 7.51 -23.59 2.58
N MET A 47 7.22 -22.32 2.83
CA MET A 47 6.44 -21.44 1.97
C MET A 47 7.31 -20.36 1.35
N LEU A 48 7.22 -20.20 0.02
CA LEU A 48 7.69 -19.01 -0.67
C LEU A 48 6.65 -17.90 -0.51
N ARG A 49 7.05 -16.72 0.01
CA ARG A 49 6.14 -15.58 0.13
C ARG A 49 6.68 -14.35 -0.59
N SER A 50 5.90 -13.77 -1.47
CA SER A 50 6.20 -12.52 -2.15
C SER A 50 5.84 -11.33 -1.28
N HIS A 51 6.61 -10.42 -1.00
CA HIS A 51 7.66 -10.31 0.00
C HIS A 51 6.98 -9.89 1.33
N PRO A 52 7.11 -10.64 2.42
CA PRO A 52 6.52 -10.26 3.69
C PRO A 52 7.11 -8.93 4.20
N GLY A 53 6.26 -8.11 4.84
CA GLY A 53 6.64 -6.75 5.26
C GLY A 53 6.52 -5.68 4.17
N SER A 54 6.02 -6.03 2.98
CA SER A 54 5.65 -5.09 1.93
C SER A 54 4.13 -5.08 1.72
N THR A 55 3.58 -3.95 1.27
CA THR A 55 2.14 -3.82 0.98
C THR A 55 1.71 -4.82 -0.10
N PHE A 56 2.53 -5.01 -1.10
CA PHE A 56 2.44 -6.04 -2.14
C PHE A 56 3.84 -6.37 -2.66
N GLY A 57 3.97 -7.52 -3.30
CA GLY A 57 5.19 -8.00 -3.94
C GLY A 57 4.81 -8.63 -5.28
N GLY A 58 4.73 -9.97 -5.32
CA GLY A 58 4.34 -10.75 -6.48
C GLY A 58 5.38 -10.72 -7.59
N LEU A 59 4.94 -11.17 -8.75
CA LEU A 59 5.73 -11.14 -9.98
C LEU A 59 5.66 -9.76 -10.62
N VAL A 60 6.80 -9.22 -10.96
CA VAL A 60 6.95 -8.07 -11.88
C VAL A 60 7.33 -8.63 -13.24
N ILE A 61 6.48 -8.40 -14.23
CA ILE A 61 6.59 -9.00 -15.56
C ILE A 61 6.94 -7.90 -16.57
N ALA A 62 7.89 -8.17 -17.47
CA ALA A 62 8.18 -7.30 -18.61
C ALA A 62 6.99 -7.30 -19.58
N PRO A 63 6.66 -6.15 -20.22
CA PRO A 63 5.54 -6.07 -21.16
C PRO A 63 5.63 -7.06 -22.31
N THR A 64 6.85 -7.41 -22.75
CA THR A 64 7.12 -8.40 -23.80
C THR A 64 6.63 -9.80 -23.45
N LEU A 65 6.53 -10.12 -22.15
CA LEU A 65 6.08 -11.43 -21.66
C LEU A 65 4.56 -11.47 -21.38
N LEU A 66 3.85 -10.35 -21.45
CA LEU A 66 2.41 -10.27 -21.18
C LEU A 66 1.58 -10.88 -22.32
N ARG A 67 1.76 -12.19 -22.54
CA ARG A 67 1.01 -13.03 -23.48
C ARG A 67 0.56 -14.30 -22.76
N ALA A 68 -0.73 -14.65 -22.88
CA ALA A 68 -1.32 -15.74 -22.09
C ALA A 68 -0.53 -17.07 -22.19
N PRO A 69 -0.17 -17.60 -23.39
CA PRO A 69 0.61 -18.82 -23.45
C PRO A 69 1.98 -18.73 -22.78
N ARG A 70 2.65 -17.56 -22.88
CA ARG A 70 3.97 -17.34 -22.26
C ARG A 70 3.87 -17.30 -20.75
N LEU A 71 2.85 -16.61 -20.19
CA LEU A 71 2.69 -16.53 -18.75
C LEU A 71 2.23 -17.85 -18.13
N VAL A 72 1.40 -18.62 -18.83
CA VAL A 72 1.04 -19.99 -18.39
C VAL A 72 2.30 -20.84 -18.32
N ALA A 73 3.10 -20.89 -19.38
CA ALA A 73 4.34 -21.65 -19.38
C ALA A 73 5.36 -21.16 -18.33
N LEU A 74 5.42 -19.84 -18.09
CA LEU A 74 6.27 -19.29 -17.02
C LEU A 74 5.81 -19.79 -15.65
N MET A 75 4.50 -19.77 -15.36
CA MET A 75 3.99 -20.22 -14.05
C MET A 75 4.26 -21.70 -13.81
N GLU A 76 4.12 -22.55 -14.84
CA GLU A 76 4.50 -23.97 -14.77
C GLU A 76 5.97 -24.17 -14.42
N GLN A 77 6.86 -23.40 -15.08
CA GLN A 77 8.31 -23.45 -14.82
C GLN A 77 8.65 -22.94 -13.41
N LEU A 78 8.01 -21.84 -12.94
CA LEU A 78 8.24 -21.30 -11.61
C LEU A 78 7.78 -22.28 -10.53
N ASP A 79 6.61 -22.88 -10.68
CA ASP A 79 6.09 -23.88 -9.75
C ASP A 79 7.02 -25.10 -9.66
N ALA A 80 7.48 -25.61 -10.82
CA ALA A 80 8.44 -26.73 -10.87
C ALA A 80 9.78 -26.35 -10.19
N TYR A 81 10.27 -25.13 -10.44
CA TYR A 81 11.49 -24.63 -9.82
C TYR A 81 11.34 -24.51 -8.30
N TRP A 82 10.29 -23.86 -7.80
CA TRP A 82 10.06 -23.67 -6.36
C TRP A 82 9.89 -25.00 -5.64
N LEU A 83 9.13 -25.93 -6.25
CA LEU A 83 9.00 -27.29 -5.72
C LEU A 83 10.38 -27.99 -5.66
N GLY A 84 11.20 -27.84 -6.70
CA GLY A 84 12.57 -28.37 -6.75
C GLY A 84 13.52 -27.75 -5.70
N GLN A 85 13.26 -26.51 -5.27
CA GLN A 85 13.98 -25.87 -4.17
C GLN A 85 13.47 -26.30 -2.78
N GLY A 86 12.47 -27.18 -2.70
CA GLY A 86 11.93 -27.71 -1.44
C GLY A 86 10.76 -26.90 -0.87
N PHE A 87 10.24 -25.90 -1.58
CA PHE A 87 9.01 -25.24 -1.15
C PHE A 87 7.82 -26.17 -1.35
N THR A 88 6.94 -26.24 -0.36
CA THR A 88 5.70 -27.01 -0.42
C THR A 88 4.49 -26.14 -0.68
N ALA A 89 4.64 -24.82 -0.62
CA ALA A 89 3.60 -23.84 -0.95
C ALA A 89 4.20 -22.52 -1.43
N ALA A 90 3.41 -21.75 -2.18
CA ALA A 90 3.73 -20.37 -2.56
C ALA A 90 2.56 -19.43 -2.26
N GLU A 91 2.88 -18.20 -1.80
CA GLU A 91 1.95 -17.11 -1.61
C GLU A 91 2.45 -15.88 -2.38
N LEU A 92 1.65 -15.42 -3.33
CA LEU A 92 1.96 -14.27 -4.18
C LEU A 92 0.91 -13.16 -3.96
N LYS A 93 1.28 -12.10 -3.25
CA LYS A 93 0.45 -10.90 -3.12
C LYS A 93 0.80 -9.97 -4.27
N LEU A 94 -0.04 -9.94 -5.29
CA LEU A 94 0.23 -9.16 -6.51
C LEU A 94 0.16 -7.66 -6.26
N THR A 95 0.89 -6.91 -7.08
CA THR A 95 0.64 -5.47 -7.24
C THR A 95 -0.81 -5.29 -7.71
N SER A 96 -1.60 -4.53 -6.95
CA SER A 96 -2.98 -4.22 -7.34
C SER A 96 -3.01 -3.43 -8.66
N ASP A 97 -4.05 -3.64 -9.47
CA ASP A 97 -4.27 -2.92 -10.73
C ASP A 97 -4.22 -1.41 -10.55
N LEU A 98 -4.61 -0.91 -9.36
CA LEU A 98 -4.52 0.50 -9.03
C LEU A 98 -3.08 1.05 -9.12
N PHE A 99 -2.07 0.24 -8.84
CA PHE A 99 -0.65 0.63 -8.84
C PHE A 99 0.11 0.10 -10.06
N SER A 100 -0.57 -0.61 -10.96
CA SER A 100 0.02 -1.16 -12.16
C SER A 100 -0.10 -0.17 -13.33
N THR A 101 0.90 -0.16 -14.21
CA THR A 101 0.88 0.61 -15.47
C THR A 101 0.33 -0.20 -16.64
N HIS A 102 0.13 -1.50 -16.46
CA HIS A 102 -0.43 -2.42 -17.44
C HIS A 102 -1.49 -3.30 -16.78
N PRO A 103 -2.52 -3.74 -17.52
CA PRO A 103 -3.49 -4.70 -17.00
C PRO A 103 -2.82 -5.98 -16.49
N THR A 104 -3.28 -6.49 -15.35
CA THR A 104 -2.74 -7.71 -14.74
C THR A 104 -3.56 -8.97 -15.05
N ASP A 105 -4.64 -8.84 -15.81
CA ASP A 105 -5.59 -9.92 -16.11
C ASP A 105 -4.93 -11.19 -16.64
N VAL A 106 -3.95 -11.05 -17.53
CA VAL A 106 -3.24 -12.19 -18.11
C VAL A 106 -2.42 -12.94 -17.06
N LEU A 107 -1.79 -12.22 -16.13
CA LEU A 107 -1.07 -12.84 -15.01
C LEU A 107 -2.04 -13.51 -14.03
N GLN A 108 -3.16 -12.86 -13.74
CA GLN A 108 -4.21 -13.42 -12.87
C GLN A 108 -4.77 -14.71 -13.47
N TYR A 109 -5.03 -14.73 -14.80
CA TYR A 109 -5.45 -15.94 -15.51
C TYR A 109 -4.40 -17.04 -15.46
N ALA A 110 -3.12 -16.72 -15.66
CA ALA A 110 -2.04 -17.70 -15.60
C ALA A 110 -1.90 -18.34 -14.21
N LEU A 111 -2.07 -17.56 -13.14
CA LEU A 111 -2.12 -18.07 -11.77
C LEU A 111 -3.33 -18.98 -11.52
N TYR A 112 -4.51 -18.56 -11.98
CA TYR A 112 -5.71 -19.40 -11.92
C TYR A 112 -5.51 -20.71 -12.67
N HIS A 113 -4.99 -20.67 -13.90
CA HIS A 113 -4.69 -21.85 -14.72
C HIS A 113 -3.68 -22.78 -14.04
N ALA A 114 -2.68 -22.21 -13.37
CA ALA A 114 -1.68 -22.97 -12.59
C ALA A 114 -2.23 -23.54 -11.27
N GLY A 115 -3.51 -23.33 -10.95
CA GLY A 115 -4.18 -23.91 -9.76
C GLY A 115 -3.97 -23.11 -8.48
N TYR A 116 -3.64 -21.82 -8.57
CA TYR A 116 -3.65 -20.92 -7.42
C TYR A 116 -5.08 -20.55 -7.03
N THR A 117 -5.35 -20.51 -5.73
CA THR A 117 -6.56 -19.92 -5.15
C THR A 117 -6.30 -18.50 -4.74
N ASP A 118 -7.28 -17.59 -4.87
CA ASP A 118 -7.12 -16.20 -4.48
C ASP A 118 -7.98 -15.82 -3.27
N GLU A 119 -7.49 -14.89 -2.49
CA GLU A 119 -8.20 -14.19 -1.43
C GLU A 119 -8.19 -12.69 -1.77
N LEU A 120 -9.31 -12.02 -1.45
CA LEU A 120 -9.58 -10.65 -1.90
C LEU A 120 -9.65 -9.69 -0.72
N GLU A 121 -8.81 -8.65 -0.73
CA GLU A 121 -8.91 -7.51 0.18
C GLU A 121 -9.52 -6.33 -0.57
N ILE A 122 -10.57 -5.70 -0.02
CA ILE A 122 -11.13 -4.48 -0.61
C ILE A 122 -10.34 -3.25 -0.15
N ALA A 123 -9.95 -2.41 -1.10
CA ALA A 123 -9.30 -1.12 -0.90
C ALA A 123 -10.16 0.01 -1.47
N ALA A 124 -9.97 1.23 -0.97
CA ALA A 124 -10.69 2.40 -1.43
C ALA A 124 -9.74 3.44 -2.02
N TYR A 125 -10.17 4.15 -3.06
CA TYR A 125 -9.43 5.24 -3.69
C TYR A 125 -10.36 6.33 -4.23
N VAL A 126 -9.88 7.57 -4.29
CA VAL A 126 -10.58 8.70 -4.90
C VAL A 126 -9.93 9.01 -6.23
N PRO A 127 -10.65 8.95 -7.38
CA PRO A 127 -10.14 9.44 -8.65
C PRO A 127 -10.09 10.97 -8.61
N VAL A 128 -8.91 11.54 -8.89
CA VAL A 128 -8.69 13.00 -8.82
C VAL A 128 -8.29 13.61 -10.16
N GLU A 129 -7.88 12.79 -11.12
CA GLU A 129 -7.47 13.27 -12.45
C GLU A 129 -8.58 14.02 -13.17
N GLY A 130 -8.25 15.20 -13.70
CA GLY A 130 -9.19 16.04 -14.46
C GLY A 130 -10.28 16.71 -13.62
N ARG A 131 -10.17 16.68 -12.29
CA ARG A 131 -11.14 17.26 -11.35
C ARG A 131 -10.54 18.40 -10.55
N SER A 132 -11.34 19.42 -10.26
CA SER A 132 -10.98 20.46 -9.30
C SER A 132 -11.20 19.98 -7.86
N HIS A 133 -10.58 20.69 -6.89
CA HIS A 133 -10.81 20.39 -5.47
C HIS A 133 -12.28 20.60 -5.09
N GLU A 134 -12.94 21.63 -5.63
CA GLU A 134 -14.35 21.93 -5.38
C GLU A 134 -15.26 20.80 -5.85
N GLU A 135 -14.99 20.22 -7.02
CA GLU A 135 -15.74 19.07 -7.55
C GLU A 135 -15.53 17.82 -6.67
N LEU A 136 -14.33 17.62 -6.14
CA LEU A 136 -14.06 16.52 -5.22
C LEU A 136 -14.79 16.71 -3.89
N VAL A 137 -14.74 17.91 -3.30
CA VAL A 137 -15.48 18.24 -2.07
C VAL A 137 -16.98 18.15 -2.29
N ALA A 138 -17.52 18.52 -3.45
CA ALA A 138 -18.93 18.36 -3.77
C ALA A 138 -19.39 16.88 -3.74
N ALA A 139 -18.49 15.94 -4.08
CA ALA A 139 -18.75 14.51 -4.00
C ALA A 139 -18.64 13.93 -2.56
N TYR A 140 -18.12 14.68 -1.60
CA TYR A 140 -18.09 14.25 -0.20
C TYR A 140 -19.51 14.14 0.36
N SER A 141 -19.74 13.22 1.29
CA SER A 141 -20.99 13.13 2.04
C SER A 141 -21.27 14.43 2.79
N PHE A 142 -22.55 14.66 3.13
CA PHE A 142 -22.95 15.86 3.89
C PHE A 142 -22.13 16.02 5.17
N ASN A 143 -21.96 14.95 5.95
CA ASN A 143 -21.20 15.00 7.20
C ASN A 143 -19.74 15.38 6.98
N LYS A 144 -19.08 14.84 5.94
CA LYS A 144 -17.69 15.16 5.63
C LYS A 144 -17.53 16.62 5.22
N ARG A 145 -18.44 17.16 4.39
CA ARG A 145 -18.44 18.58 4.04
C ARG A 145 -18.66 19.48 5.26
N TYR A 146 -19.57 19.08 6.15
CA TYR A 146 -19.85 19.84 7.38
C TYR A 146 -18.66 19.86 8.33
N ASP A 147 -18.04 18.71 8.57
CA ASP A 147 -16.86 18.59 9.43
C ASP A 147 -15.66 19.33 8.84
N LEU A 148 -15.45 19.26 7.52
CA LEU A 148 -14.40 20.01 6.83
C LEU A 148 -14.56 21.53 7.04
N LYS A 149 -15.79 22.05 6.87
CA LYS A 149 -16.08 23.47 7.13
C LYS A 149 -15.77 23.88 8.57
N LYS A 150 -16.05 23.01 9.56
CA LYS A 150 -15.70 23.27 10.96
C LYS A 150 -14.18 23.34 11.15
N CYS A 151 -13.43 22.42 10.54
CA CYS A 151 -11.99 22.40 10.64
C CYS A 151 -11.36 23.67 10.01
N VAL A 152 -11.85 24.07 8.82
CA VAL A 152 -11.43 25.31 8.17
C VAL A 152 -11.74 26.54 9.04
N LYS A 153 -12.95 26.61 9.60
CA LYS A 153 -13.35 27.69 10.52
C LYS A 153 -12.51 27.72 11.79
N ALA A 154 -12.06 26.57 12.27
CA ALA A 154 -11.15 26.48 13.43
C ALA A 154 -9.69 26.87 13.08
N GLY A 155 -9.39 27.21 11.83
CA GLY A 155 -8.07 27.66 11.41
C GLY A 155 -7.04 26.53 11.27
N LEU A 156 -7.47 25.27 11.09
CA LEU A 156 -6.53 24.19 10.82
C LEU A 156 -5.80 24.44 9.51
N ILE A 157 -4.50 24.19 9.53
CA ILE A 157 -3.63 24.26 8.35
C ILE A 157 -2.87 22.95 8.17
N ASP A 158 -2.57 22.61 6.94
CA ASP A 158 -1.69 21.47 6.63
C ASP A 158 -0.39 21.94 5.96
N ARG A 159 0.68 21.24 6.24
CA ARG A 159 1.96 21.43 5.59
C ARG A 159 2.81 20.17 5.61
N PRO A 160 3.80 20.05 4.70
CA PRO A 160 4.80 18.99 4.78
C PRO A 160 5.55 19.01 6.12
N LEU A 161 5.97 17.83 6.58
CA LEU A 161 6.89 17.67 7.71
C LEU A 161 8.31 17.57 7.14
N HIS A 162 9.24 18.33 7.71
CA HIS A 162 10.60 18.43 7.21
C HIS A 162 11.67 18.09 8.26
N THR A 163 11.31 18.10 9.54
CA THR A 163 12.28 17.89 10.62
C THR A 163 12.06 16.55 11.32
N HIS A 164 13.12 16.00 11.89
CA HIS A 164 13.04 14.77 12.67
C HIS A 164 12.14 14.91 13.91
N ASP A 165 12.10 16.11 14.49
CA ASP A 165 11.21 16.40 15.63
C ASP A 165 9.75 16.30 15.20
N GLU A 166 9.38 16.86 14.04
CA GLU A 166 8.03 16.75 13.49
C GLU A 166 7.67 15.29 13.16
N LEU A 167 8.61 14.53 12.59
CA LEU A 167 8.42 13.08 12.34
C LEU A 167 8.24 12.31 13.65
N SER A 168 8.95 12.70 14.72
CA SER A 168 8.82 12.10 16.05
C SER A 168 7.43 12.37 16.65
N VAL A 169 6.92 13.60 16.52
CA VAL A 169 5.55 13.96 16.94
C VAL A 169 4.52 13.13 16.17
N PHE A 170 4.63 13.07 14.83
CA PHE A 170 3.76 12.24 14.00
C PHE A 170 3.81 10.77 14.42
N TYR A 171 5.01 10.21 14.64
CA TYR A 171 5.19 8.82 15.06
C TYR A 171 4.55 8.54 16.42
N SER A 172 4.64 9.49 17.35
CA SER A 172 3.99 9.40 18.66
C SER A 172 2.47 9.34 18.54
N LEU A 173 1.87 10.18 17.68
CA LEU A 173 0.45 10.13 17.36
C LEU A 173 0.06 8.78 16.73
N LEU A 174 0.87 8.27 15.81
CA LEU A 174 0.65 6.98 15.18
C LEU A 174 0.65 5.83 16.18
N CYS A 175 1.63 5.80 17.09
CA CYS A 175 1.69 4.81 18.16
C CYS A 175 0.45 4.88 19.08
N GLN A 176 0.00 6.09 19.44
CA GLN A 176 -1.19 6.28 20.25
C GLN A 176 -2.47 5.79 19.56
N ASN A 177 -2.59 6.00 18.24
CA ASN A 177 -3.74 5.55 17.47
C ASN A 177 -3.78 4.01 17.38
N LEU A 178 -2.65 3.37 17.12
CA LEU A 178 -2.55 1.92 16.95
C LEU A 178 -2.74 1.15 18.27
N ARG A 179 -2.30 1.72 19.40
CA ARG A 179 -2.52 1.12 20.75
C ARG A 179 -4.00 0.85 21.05
N LYS A 180 -4.93 1.62 20.47
CA LYS A 180 -6.38 1.39 20.64
C LYS A 180 -6.85 0.06 20.03
N PHE A 181 -6.00 -0.56 19.19
CA PHE A 181 -6.28 -1.81 18.49
C PHE A 181 -5.24 -2.90 18.85
N ASP A 182 -4.52 -2.75 19.96
CA ASP A 182 -3.41 -3.62 20.38
C ASP A 182 -2.36 -3.83 19.28
N ALA A 183 -2.14 -2.79 18.45
CA ALA A 183 -1.22 -2.81 17.33
C ALA A 183 -0.08 -1.81 17.52
N THR A 184 1.03 -2.07 16.81
CA THR A 184 2.18 -1.17 16.70
C THR A 184 2.46 -0.85 15.24
N PRO A 185 3.09 0.30 14.93
CA PRO A 185 3.55 0.57 13.57
C PRO A 185 4.48 -0.56 13.06
N VAL A 186 4.31 -0.94 11.80
CA VAL A 186 5.21 -1.90 11.14
C VAL A 186 6.63 -1.34 11.04
N HIS A 187 6.74 -0.02 10.82
CA HIS A 187 8.01 0.70 10.74
C HIS A 187 8.29 1.42 12.05
N THR A 188 9.55 1.40 12.47
CA THR A 188 10.06 2.21 13.57
C THR A 188 10.22 3.67 13.16
N LEU A 189 10.36 4.59 14.13
CA LEU A 189 10.68 6.00 13.83
C LEU A 189 11.96 6.12 13.00
N ARG A 190 13.01 5.34 13.32
CA ARG A 190 14.27 5.33 12.58
C ARG A 190 14.07 4.95 11.12
N GLU A 191 13.22 3.97 10.83
CA GLU A 191 12.91 3.56 9.46
C GLU A 191 12.10 4.64 8.71
N LEU A 192 11.17 5.34 9.39
CA LEU A 192 10.45 6.46 8.78
C LEU A 192 11.38 7.65 8.47
N VAL A 193 12.35 7.94 9.35
CA VAL A 193 13.40 8.94 9.10
C VAL A 193 14.28 8.51 7.90
N ASP A 194 14.70 7.23 7.84
CA ASP A 194 15.45 6.70 6.70
C ASP A 194 14.66 6.80 5.38
N PHE A 195 13.34 6.58 5.43
CA PHE A 195 12.47 6.79 4.26
C PHE A 195 12.41 8.26 3.83
N HIS A 196 12.32 9.17 4.79
CA HIS A 196 12.27 10.60 4.51
C HIS A 196 13.58 11.13 3.91
N ASP A 197 14.72 10.79 4.52
CA ASP A 197 16.00 11.44 4.23
C ASP A 197 16.78 10.75 3.10
N VAL A 198 16.66 9.41 2.97
CA VAL A 198 17.61 8.64 2.15
C VAL A 198 16.90 7.67 1.22
N ARG A 199 16.18 6.73 1.78
CA ARG A 199 15.73 5.54 1.04
C ARG A 199 14.61 5.82 0.07
N LEU A 200 13.63 6.64 0.47
CA LEU A 200 12.41 6.95 -0.27
C LEU A 200 12.17 8.47 -0.36
N CYS A 201 13.23 9.27 -0.42
CA CYS A 201 13.13 10.74 -0.45
C CYS A 201 12.27 11.26 -1.61
N ASP A 202 12.16 10.51 -2.71
CA ASP A 202 11.30 10.83 -3.85
C ASP A 202 9.90 10.24 -3.75
N GLU A 203 9.72 9.15 -3.00
CA GLU A 203 8.45 8.43 -2.90
C GLU A 203 7.70 8.67 -1.60
N ALA A 204 8.40 8.81 -0.46
CA ALA A 204 7.75 9.08 0.82
C ALA A 204 7.47 10.58 0.99
N ARG A 205 6.26 10.89 1.43
CA ARG A 205 5.82 12.24 1.77
C ARG A 205 5.21 12.22 3.17
N PHE A 206 5.56 13.20 3.98
CA PHE A 206 4.99 13.34 5.32
C PHE A 206 4.24 14.65 5.39
N LEU A 207 3.01 14.58 5.89
CA LEU A 207 2.09 15.70 5.99
C LEU A 207 1.59 15.84 7.44
N GLY A 208 1.58 17.05 7.98
CA GLY A 208 1.01 17.36 9.28
C GLY A 208 -0.17 18.33 9.16
N VAL A 209 -1.14 18.19 10.05
CA VAL A 209 -2.23 19.15 10.25
C VAL A 209 -2.04 19.80 11.63
N PHE A 210 -2.09 21.11 11.64
CA PHE A 210 -1.76 21.93 12.81
C PHE A 210 -2.91 22.84 13.19
N THR A 211 -3.03 23.11 14.51
CA THR A 211 -3.89 24.19 15.02
C THR A 211 -3.24 25.56 14.78
N PRO A 212 -3.98 26.67 14.93
CA PRO A 212 -3.41 28.01 14.88
C PRO A 212 -2.26 28.25 15.88
N GLU A 213 -2.27 27.52 17.00
CA GLU A 213 -1.25 27.59 18.05
C GLU A 213 0.01 26.75 17.69
N GLY A 214 -0.02 26.02 16.57
CA GLY A 214 1.11 25.22 16.08
C GLY A 214 1.16 23.79 16.63
N GLU A 215 0.11 23.31 17.30
CA GLU A 215 0.03 21.94 17.76
C GLU A 215 -0.35 20.99 16.59
N MET A 216 0.41 19.90 16.39
CA MET A 216 0.07 18.87 15.40
C MET A 216 -1.07 18.00 15.92
N VAL A 217 -2.22 18.05 15.25
CA VAL A 217 -3.43 17.28 15.60
C VAL A 217 -3.74 16.14 14.66
N ALA A 218 -3.05 16.07 13.50
CA ALA A 218 -3.11 14.93 12.60
C ALA A 218 -1.86 14.85 11.74
N GLY A 219 -1.57 13.68 11.19
CA GLY A 219 -0.47 13.51 10.27
C GLY A 219 -0.61 12.27 9.40
N ALA A 220 0.10 12.25 8.29
CA ALA A 220 0.13 11.19 7.32
C ALA A 220 1.55 10.86 6.86
N CYS A 221 1.82 9.57 6.67
CA CYS A 221 2.89 9.08 5.81
C CYS A 221 2.25 8.61 4.50
N LEU A 222 2.69 9.16 3.40
CA LEU A 222 2.16 8.93 2.06
C LEU A 222 3.24 8.35 1.17
N PHE A 223 2.86 7.41 0.29
CA PHE A 223 3.75 6.87 -0.73
C PHE A 223 3.30 7.33 -2.13
N TRP A 224 4.21 7.93 -2.86
CA TRP A 224 4.00 8.37 -4.23
C TRP A 224 4.47 7.30 -5.22
N PHE A 225 3.53 6.70 -5.93
CA PHE A 225 3.79 5.75 -7.01
C PHE A 225 3.79 6.51 -8.34
N CYS A 226 4.91 7.12 -8.69
CA CYS A 226 5.01 8.08 -9.78
C CYS A 226 4.58 7.50 -11.14
N GLN A 227 4.97 6.27 -11.48
CA GLN A 227 4.62 5.65 -12.76
C GLN A 227 3.12 5.36 -12.88
N ALA A 228 2.48 4.92 -11.80
CA ALA A 228 1.03 4.70 -11.75
C ALA A 228 0.26 6.00 -11.45
N ARG A 229 0.94 7.08 -11.09
CA ARG A 229 0.36 8.36 -10.65
C ARG A 229 -0.65 8.17 -9.52
N VAL A 230 -0.28 7.39 -8.51
CA VAL A 230 -1.10 7.11 -7.32
C VAL A 230 -0.41 7.63 -6.07
N LEU A 231 -1.11 8.47 -5.31
CA LEU A 231 -0.71 8.83 -3.95
C LEU A 231 -1.42 7.90 -2.97
N HIS A 232 -0.65 7.15 -2.17
CA HIS A 232 -1.18 6.15 -1.25
C HIS A 232 -0.97 6.56 0.21
N THR A 233 -2.00 6.39 1.03
CA THR A 233 -1.89 6.59 2.48
C THR A 233 -1.29 5.36 3.15
N GLN A 234 -0.01 5.43 3.51
CA GLN A 234 0.66 4.36 4.25
C GLN A 234 0.27 4.37 5.73
N TYR A 235 0.26 5.56 6.33
CA TYR A 235 -0.20 5.77 7.72
C TYR A 235 -0.99 7.06 7.81
N LEU A 236 -2.03 7.03 8.63
CA LEU A 236 -2.80 8.20 9.09
C LEU A 236 -2.89 8.15 10.60
N ALA A 237 -2.66 9.28 11.26
CA ALA A 237 -2.78 9.40 12.71
C ALA A 237 -3.48 10.71 13.07
N THR A 238 -4.30 10.68 14.12
CA THR A 238 -5.07 11.86 14.56
C THR A 238 -5.19 11.91 16.07
N ALA A 239 -5.13 13.12 16.61
CA ALA A 239 -5.52 13.42 18.00
C ALA A 239 -6.97 13.95 18.05
N PRO A 240 -7.70 13.75 19.15
CA PRO A 240 -8.98 14.41 19.36
C PRO A 240 -8.80 15.93 19.45
N LEU A 241 -9.70 16.68 18.82
CA LEU A 241 -9.75 18.14 18.94
C LEU A 241 -11.20 18.57 19.19
N LYS A 242 -11.43 19.36 20.25
CA LYS A 242 -12.78 19.82 20.60
C LYS A 242 -13.37 20.68 19.48
N GLY A 243 -14.57 20.33 19.04
CA GLY A 243 -15.31 21.10 18.03
C GLY A 243 -14.94 20.79 16.58
N CYS A 244 -13.90 20.00 16.32
CA CYS A 244 -13.43 19.62 14.98
C CYS A 244 -13.21 18.11 14.86
N VAL A 245 -13.10 17.66 13.62
CA VAL A 245 -12.73 16.27 13.26
C VAL A 245 -11.44 16.29 12.43
N PRO A 246 -10.25 16.30 13.07
CA PRO A 246 -8.97 16.46 12.37
C PRO A 246 -8.75 15.41 11.27
N SER A 247 -9.29 14.19 11.44
CA SER A 247 -9.23 13.16 10.40
C SER A 247 -9.91 13.62 9.10
N THR A 248 -11.03 14.35 9.18
CA THR A 248 -11.70 14.85 7.97
C THR A 248 -10.84 15.86 7.22
N TYR A 249 -10.19 16.76 7.94
CA TYR A 249 -9.27 17.72 7.37
C TYR A 249 -8.04 17.01 6.75
N LEU A 250 -7.49 16.01 7.46
CA LEU A 250 -6.34 15.24 6.97
C LEU A 250 -6.66 14.49 5.67
N TYR A 251 -7.82 13.81 5.57
CA TYR A 251 -8.21 13.15 4.32
C TYR A 251 -8.36 14.14 3.16
N ASP A 252 -8.95 15.32 3.40
CA ASP A 252 -9.03 16.39 2.40
C ASP A 252 -7.64 16.92 2.02
N SER A 253 -6.75 17.12 2.98
CA SER A 253 -5.35 17.53 2.74
C SER A 253 -4.59 16.51 1.88
N VAL A 254 -4.80 15.22 2.10
CA VAL A 254 -4.21 14.16 1.28
C VAL A 254 -4.77 14.18 -0.15
N VAL A 255 -6.06 14.45 -0.33
CA VAL A 255 -6.68 14.62 -1.66
C VAL A 255 -6.07 15.82 -2.38
N ARG A 256 -5.91 16.97 -1.71
CA ARG A 256 -5.25 18.15 -2.26
C ARG A 256 -3.78 17.88 -2.61
N ALA A 257 -3.06 17.15 -1.75
CA ALA A 257 -1.69 16.74 -2.05
C ALA A 257 -1.62 15.87 -3.32
N GLY A 258 -2.58 14.96 -3.52
CA GLY A 258 -2.69 14.18 -4.74
C GLY A 258 -2.93 15.04 -5.98
N LEU A 259 -3.83 16.02 -5.92
CA LEU A 259 -4.05 16.98 -6.99
C LEU A 259 -2.77 17.75 -7.35
N ASN A 260 -2.08 18.27 -6.35
CA ASN A 260 -0.85 19.05 -6.54
C ASN A 260 0.30 18.23 -7.16
N LEU A 261 0.34 16.92 -6.91
CA LEU A 261 1.28 15.97 -7.51
C LEU A 261 0.86 15.53 -8.93
N GLY A 262 -0.32 15.94 -9.41
CA GLY A 262 -0.87 15.43 -10.66
C GLY A 262 -1.22 13.95 -10.61
N ALA A 263 -1.66 13.46 -9.46
CA ALA A 263 -2.08 12.08 -9.30
C ALA A 263 -3.29 11.75 -10.19
N ARG A 264 -3.38 10.50 -10.61
CA ARG A 264 -4.59 9.93 -11.22
C ARG A 264 -5.64 9.64 -10.15
N CYS A 265 -5.18 9.15 -9.01
CA CYS A 265 -6.04 8.87 -7.88
C CYS A 265 -5.25 8.91 -6.56
N VAL A 266 -6.00 9.06 -5.47
CA VAL A 266 -5.52 8.96 -4.09
C VAL A 266 -6.05 7.66 -3.49
N SER A 267 -5.16 6.75 -3.09
CA SER A 267 -5.50 5.48 -2.46
C SER A 267 -5.56 5.61 -0.95
N PHE A 268 -6.68 5.23 -0.36
CA PHE A 268 -6.87 5.17 1.08
C PHE A 268 -6.59 3.77 1.68
N GLY A 269 -6.08 2.84 0.85
CA GLY A 269 -5.70 1.50 1.28
C GLY A 269 -6.87 0.58 1.64
N THR A 270 -6.54 -0.58 2.20
CA THR A 270 -7.49 -1.66 2.49
C THR A 270 -8.47 -1.29 3.62
N SER A 271 -9.62 -1.97 3.62
CA SER A 271 -10.66 -1.87 4.64
C SER A 271 -11.13 -3.24 5.10
N THR A 272 -10.25 -4.24 5.04
CA THR A 272 -10.52 -5.61 5.46
C THR A 272 -9.44 -6.11 6.41
N HIS A 273 -9.80 -7.12 7.20
CA HIS A 273 -8.91 -7.91 8.05
C HIS A 273 -9.02 -9.38 7.66
N ASP A 274 -8.23 -10.24 8.29
CA ASP A 274 -8.24 -11.69 8.08
C ASP A 274 -8.24 -12.05 6.59
N ARG A 275 -7.24 -11.55 5.85
CA ARG A 275 -7.04 -11.83 4.42
C ARG A 275 -8.30 -11.53 3.57
N GLY A 276 -9.03 -10.49 3.94
CA GLY A 276 -10.22 -10.03 3.23
C GLY A 276 -11.54 -10.60 3.73
N ARG A 277 -11.54 -11.59 4.62
CA ARG A 277 -12.76 -12.26 5.10
C ARG A 277 -13.62 -11.39 6.02
N VAL A 278 -13.00 -10.43 6.70
CA VAL A 278 -13.70 -9.54 7.63
C VAL A 278 -13.66 -8.11 7.08
N LEU A 279 -14.81 -7.57 6.70
CA LEU A 279 -14.96 -6.19 6.27
C LEU A 279 -15.00 -5.25 7.50
N ASN A 280 -14.12 -4.27 7.52
CA ASN A 280 -14.22 -3.16 8.46
C ASN A 280 -15.23 -2.13 7.94
N THR A 281 -16.50 -2.35 8.26
CA THR A 281 -17.63 -1.55 7.77
C THR A 281 -17.49 -0.06 8.13
N GLY A 282 -17.04 0.26 9.34
CA GLY A 282 -16.85 1.65 9.74
C GLY A 282 -15.76 2.35 8.94
N LEU A 283 -14.64 1.64 8.66
CA LEU A 283 -13.54 2.20 7.90
C LEU A 283 -13.89 2.39 6.41
N ILE A 284 -14.56 1.40 5.79
CA ILE A 284 -14.95 1.53 4.38
C ILE A 284 -15.97 2.65 4.19
N GLN A 285 -17.00 2.75 5.05
CA GLN A 285 -17.97 3.84 5.00
C GLN A 285 -17.34 5.21 5.24
N ASN A 286 -16.34 5.31 6.14
CA ASN A 286 -15.59 6.54 6.33
C ASN A 286 -14.90 6.99 5.04
N LYS A 287 -14.27 6.05 4.31
CA LYS A 287 -13.59 6.32 3.02
C LYS A 287 -14.59 6.65 1.91
N GLU A 288 -15.68 5.90 1.81
CA GLU A 288 -16.79 6.18 0.87
C GLU A 288 -17.36 7.58 1.06
N GLY A 289 -17.38 8.08 2.31
CA GLY A 289 -17.79 9.44 2.62
C GLY A 289 -17.00 10.55 1.92
N TYR A 290 -15.83 10.23 1.34
CA TYR A 290 -15.02 11.14 0.51
C TYR A 290 -15.21 10.90 -0.99
N GLY A 291 -16.26 10.20 -1.41
CA GLY A 291 -16.49 9.84 -2.82
C GLY A 291 -15.54 8.77 -3.34
N ALA A 292 -15.01 7.93 -2.44
CA ALA A 292 -14.10 6.87 -2.82
C ALA A 292 -14.81 5.75 -3.59
N LEU A 293 -14.11 5.23 -4.60
CA LEU A 293 -14.39 4.00 -5.32
C LEU A 293 -13.57 2.86 -4.73
N HIS A 294 -13.76 1.63 -5.24
CA HIS A 294 -13.12 0.43 -4.71
C HIS A 294 -12.21 -0.23 -5.72
N SER A 295 -11.16 -0.86 -5.19
CA SER A 295 -10.27 -1.77 -5.93
C SER A 295 -10.01 -3.02 -5.09
N LEU A 296 -9.51 -4.08 -5.72
CA LEU A 296 -9.17 -5.31 -5.05
C LEU A 296 -7.64 -5.48 -4.99
N ASN A 297 -7.16 -5.90 -3.83
CA ASN A 297 -5.84 -6.50 -3.70
C ASN A 297 -6.02 -8.02 -3.66
N ARG A 298 -5.19 -8.76 -4.41
CA ARG A 298 -5.29 -10.20 -4.54
C ARG A 298 -4.08 -10.89 -3.94
N ILE A 299 -4.34 -11.93 -3.16
CA ILE A 299 -3.33 -12.81 -2.58
C ILE A 299 -3.58 -14.18 -3.17
N TYR A 300 -2.65 -14.67 -3.97
CA TYR A 300 -2.71 -15.99 -4.60
C TYR A 300 -1.90 -16.99 -3.79
N THR A 301 -2.49 -18.15 -3.49
CA THR A 301 -1.84 -19.22 -2.72
C THR A 301 -1.98 -20.55 -3.47
N LYS A 302 -0.89 -21.30 -3.53
CA LYS A 302 -0.87 -22.67 -4.03
C LYS A 302 -0.12 -23.57 -3.05
N VAL A 303 -0.68 -24.74 -2.78
CA VAL A 303 -0.01 -25.84 -2.08
C VAL A 303 0.44 -26.86 -3.12
N TYR A 304 1.73 -27.17 -3.15
CA TYR A 304 2.33 -28.10 -4.13
C TYR A 304 2.22 -29.55 -3.72
N ARG A 305 2.23 -29.83 -2.41
CA ARG A 305 2.07 -31.17 -1.83
C ARG A 305 1.15 -31.05 -0.61
N GLU A 306 0.17 -31.95 -0.54
CA GLU A 306 -0.54 -32.25 0.70
C GLU A 306 0.31 -33.27 1.46
N GLU A 307 0.57 -33.04 2.74
CA GLU A 307 1.23 -34.00 3.62
C GLU A 307 0.26 -35.11 4.02
#